data_5c3d9c8f1a691ec186394df501ad93fc
#
_entry.id   5c3d9c8f1a691ec186394df501ad93fc
#
_cell.length_a   1.000
_cell.length_b   1.000
_cell.length_c   1.000
_cell.angle_alpha   90.00
_cell.angle_beta   90.00
_cell.angle_gamma   90.00
#
_symmetry.space_group_name_H-M   'P 1'
#
loop_
_entity.id
_entity.type
_entity.pdbx_description
1 polymer ?
#
loop_
_entity_poly.entity_id
_entity_poly.type
_entity_poly.pdbx_seq_one_letter_code
_entity_poly.pdbx_strand_id
1 'polypeptide(L)'
;FPQSIRDGTFDTDFDGVGNETHDDWAGKVDFMGVQYYSRQGVTGSPGLIPVLNVTPCFADFDFGACVDPIFDQTHCVPAMGYEYYEPGIYNLLSEYGATYPDLPLTVAESGLATNVGRRRAEHIVRSMEQIEQARREGVDVRGYYHWSLMDNFEWAEGYEPRFGLYRVDTTTFERTATDGAVL
;
A
#
# COMPACT_ATOMS: atom_id res chain seq x y z
N PHE A 1 -9.23 13.11 3.76
CA PHE A 1 -9.05 12.85 5.20
C PHE A 1 -7.74 13.42 5.75
N PRO A 2 -6.54 13.17 5.20
CA PRO A 2 -5.30 13.77 5.72
C PRO A 2 -5.35 15.31 5.77
N GLN A 3 -5.92 15.94 4.76
CA GLN A 3 -6.11 17.38 4.72
C GLN A 3 -6.98 17.89 5.88
N SER A 4 -8.05 17.18 6.21
CA SER A 4 -8.95 17.58 7.29
C SER A 4 -8.25 17.66 8.65
N ILE A 5 -7.40 16.69 8.99
CA ILE A 5 -6.67 16.69 10.26
C ILE A 5 -5.42 17.57 10.25
N ARG A 6 -4.93 17.96 9.06
CA ARG A 6 -3.85 18.90 8.90
C ARG A 6 -4.33 20.36 8.99
N ASP A 7 -5.35 20.70 8.20
CA ASP A 7 -5.78 22.08 7.95
C ASP A 7 -7.12 22.43 8.63
N GLY A 8 -7.83 21.43 9.16
CA GLY A 8 -9.17 21.61 9.73
C GLY A 8 -10.27 21.81 8.69
N THR A 9 -10.00 21.55 7.41
CA THR A 9 -11.00 21.67 6.35
C THR A 9 -11.65 20.32 6.05
N PHE A 10 -12.95 20.32 5.83
CA PHE A 10 -13.69 19.11 5.49
C PHE A 10 -14.51 19.35 4.20
N ASP A 11 -14.38 18.41 3.29
CA ASP A 11 -15.07 18.37 2.01
C ASP A 11 -16.27 17.42 2.15
N THR A 12 -17.46 17.97 2.31
CA THR A 12 -18.68 17.19 2.60
C THR A 12 -19.35 16.63 1.36
N ASP A 13 -19.08 17.19 0.19
CA ASP A 13 -19.65 16.78 -1.10
C ASP A 13 -18.64 16.10 -2.03
N PHE A 14 -17.38 15.97 -1.58
CA PHE A 14 -16.29 15.26 -2.26
C PHE A 14 -15.96 15.84 -3.65
N ASP A 15 -16.05 17.16 -3.78
CA ASP A 15 -15.66 17.87 -5.02
C ASP A 15 -14.17 18.25 -5.05
N GLY A 16 -13.44 17.97 -3.96
CA GLY A 16 -12.02 18.27 -3.79
C GLY A 16 -11.78 19.63 -3.12
N VAL A 17 -12.83 20.38 -2.77
CA VAL A 17 -12.73 21.67 -2.10
C VAL A 17 -13.36 21.58 -0.71
N GLY A 18 -12.59 21.90 0.34
CA GLY A 18 -13.13 21.94 1.70
C GLY A 18 -14.20 23.02 1.86
N ASN A 19 -15.39 22.63 2.28
CA ASN A 19 -16.55 23.52 2.43
C ASN A 19 -17.02 23.70 3.89
N GLU A 20 -16.41 22.98 4.82
CA GLU A 20 -16.57 23.16 6.26
C GLU A 20 -15.21 23.39 6.93
N THR A 21 -15.19 24.08 8.08
CA THR A 21 -13.99 24.35 8.86
C THR A 21 -14.18 23.84 10.30
N HIS A 22 -13.17 23.12 10.77
CA HIS A 22 -13.11 22.53 12.11
C HIS A 22 -11.75 22.87 12.72
N ASP A 23 -11.63 24.03 13.36
CA ASP A 23 -10.38 24.49 13.95
C ASP A 23 -9.78 23.53 14.98
N ASP A 24 -10.63 22.75 15.65
CA ASP A 24 -10.22 21.75 16.63
C ASP A 24 -9.59 20.49 15.99
N TRP A 25 -9.70 20.31 14.69
CA TRP A 25 -9.05 19.22 13.93
C TRP A 25 -7.68 19.64 13.40
N ALA A 26 -7.49 20.93 13.16
CA ALA A 26 -6.26 21.45 12.57
C ALA A 26 -5.03 21.13 13.40
N GLY A 27 -3.93 20.77 12.74
CA GLY A 27 -2.64 20.51 13.37
C GLY A 27 -2.60 19.28 14.28
N LYS A 28 -3.46 18.27 14.01
CA LYS A 28 -3.51 17.02 14.79
C LYS A 28 -2.73 15.86 14.14
N VAL A 29 -1.84 16.17 13.21
CA VAL A 29 -1.01 15.17 12.52
C VAL A 29 0.46 15.59 12.60
N ASP A 30 1.32 14.66 13.04
CA ASP A 30 2.77 14.86 13.15
C ASP A 30 3.54 14.15 12.04
N PHE A 31 2.98 13.10 11.48
CA PHE A 31 3.52 12.33 10.34
C PHE A 31 2.41 11.55 9.65
N MET A 32 2.68 11.09 8.44
CA MET A 32 1.76 10.24 7.69
C MET A 32 2.32 8.83 7.53
N GLY A 33 1.53 7.83 7.93
CA GLY A 33 1.77 6.42 7.62
C GLY A 33 1.20 6.06 6.25
N VAL A 34 2.05 5.56 5.38
CA VAL A 34 1.69 5.11 4.02
C VAL A 34 1.69 3.59 4.00
N GLN A 35 0.61 3.00 3.51
CA GLN A 35 0.52 1.56 3.26
C GLN A 35 0.50 1.33 1.75
N TYR A 36 1.34 0.42 1.26
CA TYR A 36 1.39 0.11 -0.16
C TYR A 36 1.61 -1.39 -0.41
N TYR A 37 0.70 -2.02 -1.10
CA TYR A 37 0.79 -3.43 -1.52
C TYR A 37 0.64 -3.60 -3.03
N SER A 38 -0.26 -2.85 -3.63
CA SER A 38 -0.58 -2.96 -5.06
C SER A 38 -1.18 -1.67 -5.58
N ARG A 39 -1.23 -1.51 -6.88
CA ARG A 39 -2.11 -0.52 -7.50
C ARG A 39 -3.43 -1.17 -7.91
N GLN A 40 -4.47 -0.38 -8.05
CA GLN A 40 -5.77 -0.83 -8.49
C GLN A 40 -6.30 0.08 -9.59
N GLY A 41 -6.79 -0.51 -10.66
CA GLY A 41 -7.51 0.22 -11.69
C GLY A 41 -8.92 0.62 -11.17
N VAL A 42 -9.39 1.75 -11.63
CA VAL A 42 -10.76 2.20 -11.38
C VAL A 42 -11.40 2.65 -12.68
N THR A 43 -12.70 2.43 -12.80
CA THR A 43 -13.50 2.97 -13.92
C THR A 43 -14.56 3.92 -13.38
N GLY A 44 -14.84 4.98 -14.14
CA GLY A 44 -15.95 5.88 -13.87
C GLY A 44 -17.27 5.20 -14.18
N SER A 45 -17.96 4.74 -13.15
CA SER A 45 -19.32 4.18 -13.24
C SER A 45 -20.06 4.40 -11.92
N PRO A 46 -21.40 4.36 -11.91
CA PRO A 46 -22.14 4.33 -10.66
C PRO A 46 -21.66 3.16 -9.81
N GLY A 47 -20.86 3.44 -8.78
CA GLY A 47 -20.19 2.44 -7.98
C GLY A 47 -20.93 2.13 -6.68
N LEU A 48 -20.27 1.28 -5.86
CA LEU A 48 -20.74 0.96 -4.50
C LEU A 48 -20.73 2.17 -3.57
N ILE A 49 -19.92 3.18 -3.90
CA ILE A 49 -19.88 4.46 -3.17
C ILE A 49 -20.55 5.51 -4.07
N PRO A 50 -21.81 5.86 -3.81
CA PRO A 50 -22.61 6.69 -4.73
C PRO A 50 -22.00 8.05 -5.04
N VAL A 51 -21.25 8.62 -4.10
CA VAL A 51 -20.67 9.96 -4.25
C VAL A 51 -19.48 9.97 -5.19
N LEU A 52 -18.64 8.91 -5.15
CA LEU A 52 -17.41 8.86 -5.92
C LEU A 52 -17.61 8.44 -7.38
N ASN A 53 -18.74 7.81 -7.71
CA ASN A 53 -19.04 7.31 -9.07
C ASN A 53 -17.88 6.53 -9.71
N VAL A 54 -17.18 5.72 -8.92
CA VAL A 54 -16.10 4.87 -9.37
C VAL A 54 -16.32 3.43 -8.93
N THR A 55 -15.86 2.50 -9.75
CA THR A 55 -15.85 1.07 -9.46
C THR A 55 -14.43 0.54 -9.58
N PRO A 56 -13.91 -0.19 -8.58
CA PRO A 56 -12.64 -0.86 -8.70
C PRO A 56 -12.65 -1.90 -9.83
N CYS A 57 -11.54 -2.01 -10.54
CA CYS A 57 -11.29 -3.07 -11.51
C CYS A 57 -10.34 -4.09 -10.87
N PHE A 58 -10.82 -5.30 -10.72
CA PHE A 58 -10.02 -6.40 -10.17
C PHE A 58 -9.51 -7.27 -11.32
N ALA A 59 -8.28 -7.75 -11.21
CA ALA A 59 -7.64 -8.55 -12.24
C ALA A 59 -8.39 -9.85 -12.58
N ASP A 60 -9.02 -10.46 -11.59
CA ASP A 60 -9.78 -11.72 -11.76
C ASP A 60 -11.20 -11.53 -12.30
N PHE A 61 -11.64 -10.30 -12.44
CA PHE A 61 -12.93 -9.97 -13.03
C PHE A 61 -12.67 -9.26 -14.36
N ASP A 62 -13.31 -9.71 -15.41
CA ASP A 62 -13.29 -9.03 -16.71
C ASP A 62 -14.07 -7.74 -16.66
N PHE A 63 -13.49 -6.73 -16.03
CA PHE A 63 -14.02 -5.37 -15.97
C PHE A 63 -13.57 -4.50 -17.15
N GLY A 64 -13.18 -5.12 -18.23
CA GLY A 64 -12.74 -4.42 -19.43
C GLY A 64 -11.36 -3.76 -19.25
N ALA A 65 -11.15 -2.63 -19.86
CA ALA A 65 -9.84 -2.00 -20.03
C ALA A 65 -9.33 -1.20 -18.81
N CYS A 66 -9.80 -1.46 -17.58
CA CYS A 66 -9.32 -0.70 -16.39
C CYS A 66 -7.88 -1.01 -16.05
N VAL A 67 -7.50 -2.27 -16.13
CA VAL A 67 -6.13 -2.75 -15.95
C VAL A 67 -5.88 -3.78 -17.03
N ASP A 68 -4.79 -3.67 -17.76
CA ASP A 68 -4.34 -4.77 -18.60
C ASP A 68 -4.17 -6.01 -17.74
N PRO A 69 -4.69 -7.18 -18.14
CA PRO A 69 -4.54 -8.40 -17.37
C PRO A 69 -3.06 -8.75 -17.24
N ILE A 70 -2.51 -8.46 -16.07
CA ILE A 70 -1.09 -8.70 -15.77
C ILE A 70 -0.99 -10.08 -15.15
N PHE A 71 -1.41 -11.08 -15.88
CA PHE A 71 -1.34 -12.47 -15.47
C PHE A 71 -0.06 -13.16 -15.89
N ASP A 72 0.99 -12.41 -16.23
CA ASP A 72 2.27 -13.04 -16.25
C ASP A 72 2.69 -13.34 -14.80
N GLN A 73 3.35 -14.45 -14.60
CA GLN A 73 3.74 -14.95 -13.28
C GLN A 73 4.71 -14.00 -12.54
N THR A 74 5.25 -12.99 -13.20
CA THR A 74 6.21 -12.04 -12.64
C THR A 74 5.52 -10.88 -11.95
N HIS A 75 4.32 -10.50 -12.38
CA HIS A 75 3.58 -9.34 -11.88
C HIS A 75 2.33 -9.69 -11.06
N CYS A 76 2.00 -10.97 -10.96
CA CYS A 76 0.85 -11.44 -10.20
C CYS A 76 1.24 -11.91 -8.80
N VAL A 77 0.39 -11.61 -7.81
CA VAL A 77 0.44 -12.19 -6.46
C VAL A 77 -0.76 -13.11 -6.30
N PRO A 78 -0.67 -14.39 -6.71
CA PRO A 78 -1.83 -15.27 -6.81
C PRO A 78 -2.58 -15.48 -5.50
N ALA A 79 -1.86 -15.47 -4.37
CA ALA A 79 -2.44 -15.65 -3.05
C ALA A 79 -3.40 -14.52 -2.64
N MET A 80 -3.27 -13.34 -3.26
CA MET A 80 -4.06 -12.15 -2.93
C MET A 80 -4.85 -11.62 -4.12
N GLY A 81 -4.64 -12.14 -5.32
CA GLY A 81 -5.34 -11.71 -6.54
C GLY A 81 -5.02 -10.28 -6.98
N TYR A 82 -3.85 -9.73 -6.63
CA TYR A 82 -3.46 -8.38 -7.01
C TYR A 82 -2.15 -8.33 -7.80
N GLU A 83 -1.91 -7.20 -8.44
CA GLU A 83 -0.71 -6.92 -9.22
C GLU A 83 0.48 -6.59 -8.30
N TYR A 84 1.65 -7.12 -8.65
CA TYR A 84 2.94 -6.67 -8.11
C TYR A 84 3.47 -5.52 -8.97
N TYR A 85 3.47 -4.30 -8.41
CA TYR A 85 3.90 -3.09 -9.10
C TYR A 85 4.76 -2.22 -8.21
N GLU A 86 6.08 -2.41 -8.26
CA GLU A 86 7.05 -1.75 -7.38
C GLU A 86 7.09 -0.22 -7.52
N PRO A 87 6.96 0.38 -8.73
CA PRO A 87 7.03 1.82 -8.86
C PRO A 87 5.90 2.58 -8.15
N GLY A 88 4.84 1.87 -7.77
CA GLY A 88 3.70 2.49 -7.09
C GLY A 88 4.06 3.09 -5.75
N ILE A 89 5.02 2.52 -5.02
CA ILE A 89 5.46 3.08 -3.74
C ILE A 89 6.14 4.45 -3.94
N TYR A 90 7.00 4.57 -4.96
CA TYR A 90 7.60 5.85 -5.33
C TYR A 90 6.55 6.88 -5.75
N ASN A 91 5.61 6.48 -6.63
CA ASN A 91 4.56 7.37 -7.11
C ASN A 91 3.73 7.92 -5.95
N LEU A 92 3.34 7.05 -5.01
CA LEU A 92 2.54 7.42 -3.85
C LEU A 92 3.30 8.34 -2.89
N LEU A 93 4.57 8.04 -2.61
CA LEU A 93 5.42 8.87 -1.76
C LEU A 93 5.67 10.25 -2.38
N SER A 94 5.89 10.30 -3.69
CA SER A 94 6.10 11.56 -4.42
C SER A 94 4.83 12.42 -4.42
N GLU A 95 3.67 11.82 -4.64
CA GLU A 95 2.39 12.52 -4.58
C GLU A 95 2.11 13.09 -3.19
N TYR A 96 2.29 12.29 -2.14
CA TYR A 96 2.08 12.76 -0.76
C TYR A 96 3.13 13.77 -0.33
N GLY A 97 4.38 13.60 -0.72
CA GLY A 97 5.43 14.59 -0.45
C GLY A 97 5.17 15.93 -1.12
N ALA A 98 4.61 15.93 -2.33
CA ALA A 98 4.21 17.16 -3.02
C ALA A 98 2.95 17.79 -2.40
N THR A 99 1.98 16.97 -2.00
CA THR A 99 0.71 17.46 -1.43
C THR A 99 0.87 17.92 0.02
N TYR A 100 1.72 17.27 0.80
CA TYR A 100 1.94 17.54 2.22
C TYR A 100 3.44 17.72 2.54
N PRO A 101 4.10 18.75 2.00
CA PRO A 101 5.55 18.90 2.08
C PRO A 101 6.10 19.15 3.49
N ASP A 102 5.24 19.48 4.44
CA ASP A 102 5.54 19.70 5.85
C ASP A 102 5.34 18.45 6.72
N LEU A 103 4.76 17.37 6.16
CA LEU A 103 4.55 16.13 6.91
C LEU A 103 5.62 15.08 6.56
N PRO A 104 6.36 14.58 7.55
CA PRO A 104 7.20 13.39 7.35
C PRO A 104 6.35 12.18 6.98
N LEU A 105 6.86 11.37 6.06
CA LEU A 105 6.23 10.12 5.64
C LEU A 105 6.93 8.92 6.26
N THR A 106 6.17 7.88 6.52
CA THR A 106 6.68 6.56 6.90
C THR A 106 5.92 5.51 6.12
N VAL A 107 6.61 4.61 5.44
CA VAL A 107 5.96 3.42 4.88
C VAL A 107 5.64 2.50 6.05
N ALA A 108 4.40 2.59 6.53
CA ALA A 108 3.94 1.87 7.71
C ALA A 108 3.68 0.39 7.41
N GLU A 109 3.35 0.08 6.16
CA GLU A 109 3.22 -1.30 5.68
C GLU A 109 3.55 -1.39 4.19
N SER A 110 4.31 -2.42 3.84
CA SER A 110 4.47 -2.91 2.47
C SER A 110 4.95 -4.35 2.52
N GLY A 111 4.36 -5.21 1.71
CA GLY A 111 4.68 -6.63 1.75
C GLY A 111 4.23 -7.39 0.52
N LEU A 112 4.72 -8.63 0.40
CA LEU A 112 4.41 -9.53 -0.70
C LEU A 112 4.02 -10.90 -0.17
N ALA A 113 2.80 -11.34 -0.44
CA ALA A 113 2.35 -12.70 -0.15
C ALA A 113 3.00 -13.68 -1.13
N THR A 114 3.94 -14.48 -0.66
CA THR A 114 4.64 -15.45 -1.51
C THR A 114 5.22 -16.61 -0.72
N ASN A 115 5.18 -17.80 -1.31
CA ASN A 115 5.90 -18.96 -0.81
C ASN A 115 7.35 -19.03 -1.35
N VAL A 116 7.72 -18.13 -2.26
CA VAL A 116 9.06 -18.07 -2.85
C VAL A 116 9.86 -17.00 -2.13
N GLY A 117 10.74 -17.39 -1.21
CA GLY A 117 11.50 -16.46 -0.36
C GLY A 117 12.31 -15.44 -1.16
N ARG A 118 12.92 -15.85 -2.29
CA ARG A 118 13.65 -14.95 -3.19
C ARG A 118 12.80 -13.79 -3.72
N ARG A 119 11.52 -14.00 -4.01
CA ARG A 119 10.61 -12.91 -4.45
C ARG A 119 10.38 -11.91 -3.33
N ARG A 120 10.30 -12.36 -2.09
CA ARG A 120 10.18 -11.46 -0.94
C ARG A 120 11.43 -10.62 -0.75
N ALA A 121 12.60 -11.23 -0.84
CA ALA A 121 13.88 -10.52 -0.81
C ALA A 121 13.94 -9.46 -1.92
N GLU A 122 13.59 -9.81 -3.14
CA GLU A 122 13.51 -8.89 -4.27
C GLU A 122 12.54 -7.74 -4.01
N HIS A 123 11.34 -8.03 -3.49
CA HIS A 123 10.36 -7.00 -3.15
C HIS A 123 10.93 -5.98 -2.16
N ILE A 124 11.62 -6.44 -1.12
CA ILE A 124 12.22 -5.53 -0.12
C ILE A 124 13.28 -4.63 -0.77
N VAL A 125 14.19 -5.21 -1.54
CA VAL A 125 15.26 -4.43 -2.21
C VAL A 125 14.65 -3.39 -3.15
N ARG A 126 13.71 -3.79 -4.01
CA ARG A 126 13.04 -2.86 -4.94
C ARG A 126 12.25 -1.79 -4.23
N SER A 127 11.55 -2.13 -3.15
CA SER A 127 10.84 -1.14 -2.33
C SER A 127 11.82 -0.11 -1.75
N MET A 128 12.96 -0.55 -1.25
CA MET A 128 13.99 0.34 -0.72
C MET A 128 14.60 1.24 -1.81
N GLU A 129 14.81 0.72 -3.04
CA GLU A 129 15.25 1.52 -4.18
C GLU A 129 14.26 2.64 -4.51
N GLN A 130 12.96 2.34 -4.53
CA GLN A 130 11.90 3.31 -4.78
C GLN A 130 11.81 4.38 -3.68
N ILE A 131 11.92 3.97 -2.42
CA ILE A 131 11.95 4.88 -1.27
C ILE A 131 13.17 5.80 -1.34
N GLU A 132 14.34 5.26 -1.63
CA GLU A 132 15.56 6.03 -1.74
C GLU A 132 15.52 7.03 -2.91
N GLN A 133 14.88 6.66 -4.01
CA GLN A 133 14.64 7.59 -5.12
C GLN A 133 13.77 8.77 -4.66
N ALA A 134 12.64 8.52 -4.00
CA ALA A 134 11.78 9.59 -3.47
C ALA A 134 12.55 10.52 -2.50
N ARG A 135 13.38 9.94 -1.62
CA ARG A 135 14.23 10.71 -0.70
C ARG A 135 15.25 11.58 -1.40
N ARG A 136 15.90 11.09 -2.45
CA ARG A 136 16.84 11.88 -3.28
C ARG A 136 16.17 13.06 -3.97
N GLU A 137 14.89 12.94 -4.26
CA GLU A 137 14.06 13.98 -4.86
C GLU A 137 13.45 14.93 -3.83
N GLY A 138 13.78 14.75 -2.55
CA GLY A 138 13.45 15.68 -1.47
C GLY A 138 12.24 15.30 -0.62
N VAL A 139 11.66 14.11 -0.82
CA VAL A 139 10.55 13.62 0.02
C VAL A 139 11.10 13.17 1.39
N ASP A 140 10.55 13.69 2.48
CA ASP A 140 10.95 13.35 3.85
C ASP A 140 10.38 12.00 4.28
N VAL A 141 10.95 10.91 3.77
CA VAL A 141 10.60 9.53 4.18
C VAL A 141 11.52 9.08 5.28
N ARG A 142 10.97 8.77 6.45
CA ARG A 142 11.73 8.47 7.68
C ARG A 142 11.75 7.00 8.08
N GLY A 143 10.88 6.16 7.53
CA GLY A 143 10.80 4.76 7.93
C GLY A 143 10.19 3.86 6.86
N TYR A 144 10.53 2.57 6.96
CA TYR A 144 9.92 1.49 6.20
C TYR A 144 9.69 0.30 7.13
N TYR A 145 8.47 -0.21 7.16
CA TYR A 145 8.09 -1.39 7.91
C TYR A 145 7.54 -2.45 6.96
N HIS A 146 8.23 -3.58 6.91
CA HIS A 146 7.79 -4.69 6.10
C HIS A 146 6.61 -5.43 6.75
N TRP A 147 5.54 -5.63 6.00
CA TRP A 147 4.47 -6.54 6.39
C TRP A 147 4.78 -7.92 5.83
N SER A 148 5.12 -8.88 6.70
CA SER A 148 5.13 -8.82 8.16
C SER A 148 6.40 -9.49 8.72
N LEU A 149 6.68 -9.30 10.01
CA LEU A 149 7.81 -9.97 10.67
C LEU A 149 7.66 -11.49 10.60
N MET A 150 6.45 -12.01 10.81
CA MET A 150 6.15 -13.44 10.74
C MET A 150 4.79 -13.67 10.12
N ASP A 151 4.58 -14.87 9.54
CA ASP A 151 3.28 -15.26 9.01
C ASP A 151 2.19 -15.10 10.10
N ASN A 152 1.05 -14.56 9.70
CA ASN A 152 -0.07 -14.29 10.59
C ASN A 152 -1.41 -14.62 9.92
N PHE A 153 -2.51 -14.32 10.59
CA PHE A 153 -3.86 -14.54 10.09
C PHE A 153 -4.28 -13.39 9.17
N GLU A 154 -4.42 -13.68 7.88
CA GLU A 154 -4.78 -12.71 6.83
C GLU A 154 -6.30 -12.67 6.63
N TRP A 155 -7.03 -12.22 7.64
CA TRP A 155 -8.47 -11.96 7.59
C TRP A 155 -9.27 -13.11 6.91
N ALA A 156 -9.99 -12.82 5.82
CA ALA A 156 -10.80 -13.78 5.08
C ALA A 156 -9.99 -14.92 4.45
N GLU A 157 -8.70 -14.68 4.18
CA GLU A 157 -7.78 -15.65 3.55
C GLU A 157 -7.11 -16.60 4.56
N GLY A 158 -7.31 -16.35 5.87
CA GLY A 158 -6.77 -17.21 6.92
C GLY A 158 -5.24 -17.20 6.97
N TYR A 159 -4.64 -18.41 7.03
CA TYR A 159 -3.18 -18.58 7.09
C TYR A 159 -2.53 -18.96 5.75
N GLU A 160 -3.29 -18.95 4.65
CA GLU A 160 -2.76 -19.33 3.34
C GLU A 160 -1.78 -18.30 2.76
N PRO A 161 -2.06 -16.96 2.77
CA PRO A 161 -1.09 -15.98 2.34
C PRO A 161 0.09 -15.88 3.30
N ARG A 162 1.29 -15.88 2.75
CA ARG A 162 2.56 -15.87 3.50
C ARG A 162 3.31 -14.57 3.29
N PHE A 163 3.18 -13.65 4.23
CA PHE A 163 3.86 -12.36 4.20
C PHE A 163 5.13 -12.31 5.04
N GLY A 164 5.29 -13.26 5.96
CA GLY A 164 6.33 -13.20 6.99
C GLY A 164 7.76 -13.22 6.48
N LEU A 165 8.62 -12.40 7.07
CA LEU A 165 10.08 -12.61 7.01
C LEU A 165 10.44 -13.95 7.63
N TYR A 166 9.68 -14.37 8.63
CA TYR A 166 9.74 -15.70 9.22
C TYR A 166 8.48 -16.49 8.89
N ARG A 167 8.67 -17.66 8.31
CA ARG A 167 7.60 -18.64 8.14
C ARG A 167 7.24 -19.23 9.50
N VAL A 168 5.93 -19.36 9.76
CA VAL A 168 5.41 -19.94 10.99
C VAL A 168 4.77 -21.29 10.66
N ASP A 169 5.18 -22.35 11.38
CA ASP A 169 4.44 -23.60 11.45
C ASP A 169 3.27 -23.41 12.41
N THR A 170 2.04 -23.47 11.92
CA THR A 170 0.84 -23.20 12.73
C THR A 170 0.50 -24.31 13.75
N THR A 171 1.22 -25.44 13.72
CA THR A 171 1.05 -26.56 14.67
C THR A 171 2.08 -26.49 15.78
N THR A 172 3.36 -26.28 15.43
CA THR A 172 4.48 -26.27 16.39
C THR A 172 4.86 -24.88 16.86
N PHE A 173 4.42 -23.85 16.12
CA PHE A 173 4.80 -22.45 16.29
C PHE A 173 6.29 -22.16 16.07
N GLU A 174 7.00 -23.07 15.43
CA GLU A 174 8.38 -22.83 15.01
C GLU A 174 8.43 -21.73 13.93
N ARG A 175 9.47 -20.92 13.98
CA ARG A 175 9.74 -19.83 13.03
C ARG A 175 10.99 -20.13 12.26
N THR A 176 10.87 -20.14 10.94
CA THR A 176 12.01 -20.35 10.03
C THR A 176 12.23 -19.09 9.21
N ALA A 177 13.45 -18.57 9.21
CA ALA A 177 13.81 -17.41 8.40
C ALA A 177 13.60 -17.70 6.90
N THR A 178 13.04 -16.74 6.18
CA THR A 178 12.98 -16.74 4.72
C THR A 178 14.15 -15.93 4.14
N ASP A 179 14.35 -15.97 2.82
CA ASP A 179 15.38 -15.17 2.17
C ASP A 179 15.22 -13.67 2.46
N GLY A 180 14.00 -13.19 2.67
CA GLY A 180 13.74 -11.80 3.05
C GLY A 180 14.18 -11.43 4.48
N ALA A 181 14.45 -12.40 5.33
CA ALA A 181 14.93 -12.16 6.70
C ALA A 181 16.47 -12.14 6.80
N VAL A 182 17.17 -12.58 5.75
CA VAL A 182 18.64 -12.72 5.73
C VAL A 182 19.32 -11.80 4.71
N LEU A 183 18.61 -10.78 4.23
CA LEU A 183 19.12 -9.74 3.34
C LEU A 183 20.21 -8.86 3.97
#